data_ab05d7b0f5b3832a02ffd9f70c3f6c54
#
_entry.id   ab05d7b0f5b3832a02ffd9f70c3f6c54
#
_cell.length_a   1.000
_cell.length_b   1.000
_cell.length_c   1.000
_cell.angle_alpha   90.00
_cell.angle_beta   90.00
_cell.angle_gamma   90.00
#
_symmetry.space_group_name_H-M   'P 1'
#
loop_
_entity.id
_entity.type
_entity.pdbx_description
1 polymer ?
#
loop_
_entity_poly.entity_id
_entity_poly.type
_entity_poly.pdbx_seq_one_letter_code
_entity_poly.pdbx_strand_id
1 'polypeptide(L)'
;LPLAYAFIFGMPGIPCVYYGSEWGFKADKSQGDPALRPYFENYEENALTDIIAGYAKVKKESKALNYGNFYSLLLTNRQCVFGRWTEEETVLVGINIDDNEFKAGFNAGADKAVNMITGETVDIANGFTMKPNSAYFLRLVK
;
A
#
# COMPACT_ATOMS: atom_id res chain seq x y z
N LEU A 1 -1.49 -10.73 -3.20
CA LEU A 1 -2.44 -10.19 -2.22
C LEU A 1 -1.87 -8.96 -1.47
N PRO A 2 -0.62 -8.91 -0.98
CA PRO A 2 -0.07 -7.74 -0.28
C PRO A 2 -0.23 -6.43 -1.04
N LEU A 3 0.01 -6.42 -2.36
CA LEU A 3 -0.08 -5.21 -3.19
C LEU A 3 -1.51 -4.67 -3.30
N ALA A 4 -2.52 -5.55 -3.29
CA ALA A 4 -3.92 -5.13 -3.25
C ALA A 4 -4.23 -4.41 -1.93
N TYR A 5 -3.71 -4.90 -0.80
CA TYR A 5 -3.84 -4.23 0.49
C TYR A 5 -3.07 -2.91 0.54
N ALA A 6 -1.86 -2.84 -0.02
CA ALA A 6 -1.15 -1.56 -0.15
C ALA A 6 -2.00 -0.52 -0.89
N PHE A 7 -2.65 -0.93 -1.99
CA PHE A 7 -3.56 -0.07 -2.74
C PHE A 7 -4.75 0.39 -1.88
N ILE A 8 -5.45 -0.55 -1.22
CA ILE A 8 -6.63 -0.24 -0.37
C ILE A 8 -6.25 0.71 0.77
N PHE A 9 -5.14 0.47 1.46
CA PHE A 9 -4.68 1.34 2.55
C PHE A 9 -4.18 2.70 2.08
N GLY A 10 -3.67 2.81 0.86
CA GLY A 10 -3.24 4.07 0.25
C GLY A 10 -4.39 4.93 -0.27
N MET A 11 -5.48 4.32 -0.73
CA MET A 11 -6.62 5.01 -1.34
C MET A 11 -7.43 5.84 -0.31
N PRO A 12 -8.16 6.87 -0.77
CA PRO A 12 -9.18 7.55 0.04
C PRO A 12 -10.22 6.58 0.60
N GLY A 13 -10.70 6.85 1.79
CA GLY A 13 -11.74 6.07 2.44
C GLY A 13 -11.22 5.16 3.55
N ILE A 14 -12.10 4.33 4.08
CA ILE A 14 -11.83 3.41 5.19
C ILE A 14 -11.50 2.04 4.60
N PRO A 15 -10.28 1.51 4.82
CA PRO A 15 -9.93 0.17 4.35
C PRO A 15 -10.73 -0.87 5.11
N CYS A 16 -11.24 -1.86 4.39
CA CYS A 16 -11.94 -3.00 4.97
C CYS A 16 -11.15 -4.27 4.64
N VAL A 17 -10.74 -5.00 5.67
CA VAL A 17 -10.11 -6.32 5.57
C VAL A 17 -11.18 -7.35 5.87
N TYR A 18 -11.52 -8.20 4.90
CA TYR A 18 -12.46 -9.29 5.11
C TYR A 18 -11.81 -10.35 5.99
N TYR A 19 -12.52 -10.82 7.01
CA TYR A 19 -12.00 -11.79 7.98
C TYR A 19 -11.47 -13.06 7.30
N GLY A 20 -10.32 -13.54 7.74
CA GLY A 20 -9.58 -14.62 7.12
C GLY A 20 -8.65 -14.22 5.98
N SER A 21 -8.86 -13.03 5.37
CA SER A 21 -7.95 -12.51 4.34
C SER A 21 -6.60 -12.11 4.92
N GLU A 22 -6.55 -11.69 6.17
CA GLU A 22 -5.35 -11.24 6.88
C GLU A 22 -4.31 -12.35 7.09
N TRP A 23 -4.70 -13.61 7.01
CA TRP A 23 -3.79 -14.75 6.95
C TRP A 23 -3.88 -15.56 5.66
N GLY A 24 -4.58 -15.02 4.66
CA GLY A 24 -4.62 -15.60 3.32
C GLY A 24 -5.50 -16.85 3.20
N PHE A 25 -6.57 -16.95 3.99
CA PHE A 25 -7.55 -18.02 3.88
C PHE A 25 -8.05 -18.17 2.44
N LYS A 26 -8.17 -19.42 2.00
CA LYS A 26 -8.64 -19.78 0.64
C LYS A 26 -9.84 -20.69 0.74
N ALA A 27 -10.85 -20.44 -0.08
CA ALA A 27 -12.01 -21.30 -0.22
C ALA A 27 -12.49 -21.35 -1.67
N ASP A 28 -13.14 -22.45 -2.02
CA ASP A 28 -13.72 -22.64 -3.36
C ASP A 28 -15.21 -22.36 -3.31
N LYS A 29 -15.66 -21.41 -4.14
CA LYS A 29 -17.08 -21.04 -4.26
C LYS A 29 -17.95 -22.20 -4.75
N SER A 30 -17.41 -23.20 -5.44
CA SER A 30 -18.15 -24.39 -5.86
C SER A 30 -18.68 -25.21 -4.68
N GLN A 31 -18.09 -25.04 -3.48
CA GLN A 31 -18.51 -25.68 -2.23
C GLN A 31 -19.62 -24.92 -1.49
N GLY A 32 -20.13 -23.82 -2.10
CA GLY A 32 -21.19 -22.99 -1.56
C GLY A 32 -20.73 -21.89 -0.58
N ASP A 33 -21.67 -21.06 -0.19
CA ASP A 33 -21.43 -19.91 0.69
C ASP A 33 -20.83 -20.26 2.07
N PRO A 34 -21.23 -21.37 2.74
CA PRO A 34 -20.61 -21.74 4.02
C PRO A 34 -19.11 -21.96 3.94
N ALA A 35 -18.59 -22.47 2.82
CA ALA A 35 -17.16 -22.66 2.63
C ALA A 35 -16.40 -21.32 2.51
N LEU A 36 -17.06 -20.27 2.00
CA LEU A 36 -16.51 -18.94 1.89
C LEU A 36 -16.56 -18.13 3.19
N ARG A 37 -17.34 -18.59 4.16
CA ARG A 37 -17.60 -17.89 5.43
C ARG A 37 -17.48 -18.84 6.62
N PRO A 38 -16.35 -19.54 6.78
CA PRO A 38 -16.17 -20.48 7.88
C PRO A 38 -16.08 -19.75 9.22
N TYR A 39 -16.41 -20.44 10.26
CA TYR A 39 -16.02 -20.05 11.59
C TYR A 39 -14.57 -20.47 11.84
N PHE A 40 -13.71 -19.55 12.30
CA PHE A 40 -12.33 -19.86 12.65
C PHE A 40 -12.22 -20.08 14.16
N GLU A 41 -11.84 -21.29 14.56
CA GLU A 41 -11.55 -21.60 15.96
C GLU A 41 -10.14 -21.14 16.38
N ASN A 42 -9.21 -21.14 15.43
CA ASN A 42 -7.82 -20.72 15.62
C ASN A 42 -7.42 -19.68 14.59
N TYR A 43 -6.56 -18.76 14.99
CA TYR A 43 -6.01 -17.71 14.17
C TYR A 43 -4.52 -18.00 13.95
N GLU A 44 -4.08 -18.02 12.69
CA GLU A 44 -2.67 -18.24 12.33
C GLU A 44 -2.11 -16.94 11.76
N GLU A 45 -1.45 -16.14 12.59
CA GLU A 45 -0.70 -14.99 12.13
C GLU A 45 0.48 -15.46 11.27
N ASN A 46 0.72 -14.74 10.17
CA ASN A 46 1.80 -15.03 9.23
C ASN A 46 2.35 -13.74 8.60
N ALA A 47 3.30 -13.87 7.68
CA ALA A 47 3.92 -12.72 7.03
C ALA A 47 2.90 -11.78 6.34
N LEU A 48 1.75 -12.26 5.86
CA LEU A 48 0.70 -11.42 5.30
C LEU A 48 0.02 -10.58 6.39
N THR A 49 -0.21 -11.18 7.56
CA THR A 49 -0.77 -10.47 8.74
C THR A 49 0.13 -9.29 9.12
N ASP A 50 1.45 -9.53 9.20
CA ASP A 50 2.43 -8.49 9.53
C ASP A 50 2.47 -7.37 8.49
N ILE A 51 2.39 -7.71 7.20
CA ILE A 51 2.35 -6.73 6.11
C ILE A 51 1.10 -5.85 6.21
N ILE A 52 -0.08 -6.45 6.41
CA ILE A 52 -1.35 -5.71 6.56
C ILE A 52 -1.32 -4.83 7.81
N ALA A 53 -0.81 -5.34 8.94
CA ALA A 53 -0.62 -4.57 10.16
C ALA A 53 0.30 -3.37 9.94
N GLY A 54 1.38 -3.53 9.17
CA GLY A 54 2.27 -2.44 8.76
C GLY A 54 1.54 -1.35 7.97
N TYR A 55 0.73 -1.72 6.98
CA TYR A 55 -0.06 -0.75 6.22
C TYR A 55 -1.13 -0.06 7.08
N ALA A 56 -1.77 -0.79 7.97
CA ALA A 56 -2.74 -0.24 8.90
C ALA A 56 -2.10 0.79 9.85
N LYS A 57 -0.91 0.49 10.36
CA LYS A 57 -0.12 1.42 11.18
C LYS A 57 0.22 2.69 10.41
N VAL A 58 0.77 2.57 9.20
CA VAL A 58 1.11 3.71 8.35
C VAL A 58 -0.12 4.59 8.10
N LYS A 59 -1.25 3.99 7.74
CA LYS A 59 -2.49 4.77 7.53
C LYS A 59 -2.96 5.46 8.81
N LYS A 60 -2.95 4.77 9.95
CA LYS A 60 -3.36 5.33 11.25
C LYS A 60 -2.52 6.54 11.66
N GLU A 61 -1.23 6.53 11.35
CA GLU A 61 -0.27 7.57 11.71
C GLU A 61 -0.24 8.75 10.72
N SER A 62 -0.85 8.62 9.54
CA SER A 62 -0.80 9.64 8.48
C SER A 62 -2.12 10.41 8.34
N LYS A 63 -2.05 11.73 8.55
CA LYS A 63 -3.19 12.63 8.26
C LYS A 63 -3.51 12.63 6.76
N ALA A 64 -2.48 12.63 5.90
CA ALA A 64 -2.65 12.64 4.46
C ALA A 64 -3.38 11.38 3.97
N LEU A 65 -3.03 10.19 4.45
CA LEU A 65 -3.70 8.95 4.06
C LEU A 65 -5.14 8.85 4.57
N ASN A 66 -5.44 9.47 5.72
CA ASN A 66 -6.80 9.46 6.29
C ASN A 66 -7.71 10.51 5.65
N TYR A 67 -7.27 11.76 5.56
CA TYR A 67 -8.13 12.92 5.24
C TYR A 67 -7.65 13.69 4.01
N GLY A 68 -6.45 13.37 3.48
CA GLY A 68 -5.82 14.14 2.42
C GLY A 68 -6.52 14.00 1.06
N ASN A 69 -6.28 15.00 0.22
CA ASN A 69 -6.66 14.96 -1.17
C ASN A 69 -5.88 13.89 -1.93
N PHE A 70 -6.38 13.51 -3.10
CA PHE A 70 -5.77 12.51 -3.97
C PHE A 70 -5.31 13.13 -5.28
N TYR A 71 -4.16 12.68 -5.79
CA TYR A 71 -3.70 12.97 -7.16
C TYR A 71 -2.86 11.81 -7.70
N SER A 72 -2.91 11.62 -9.02
CA SER A 72 -2.12 10.60 -9.71
C SER A 72 -0.84 11.23 -10.27
N LEU A 73 0.30 10.57 -10.08
CA LEU A 73 1.59 10.97 -10.65
C LEU A 73 2.00 10.10 -11.84
N LEU A 74 1.76 8.80 -11.73
CA LEU A 74 2.11 7.83 -12.76
C LEU A 74 1.08 6.70 -12.77
N LEU A 75 0.64 6.32 -13.96
CA LEU A 75 -0.23 5.16 -14.16
C LEU A 75 0.17 4.45 -15.45
N THR A 76 0.46 3.17 -15.34
CA THR A 76 0.71 2.25 -16.44
C THR A 76 -0.17 1.00 -16.27
N ASN A 77 0.03 -0.01 -17.11
CA ASN A 77 -0.71 -1.28 -16.96
C ASN A 77 -0.30 -2.09 -15.71
N ARG A 78 0.90 -1.85 -15.18
CA ARG A 78 1.47 -2.66 -14.07
C ARG A 78 2.05 -1.82 -12.93
N GLN A 79 2.10 -0.51 -13.08
CA GLN A 79 2.63 0.38 -12.05
C GLN A 79 1.70 1.56 -11.81
N CYS A 80 1.61 1.99 -10.56
CA CYS A 80 1.02 3.26 -10.23
C CYS A 80 1.82 3.98 -9.15
N VAL A 81 1.84 5.31 -9.25
CA VAL A 81 2.28 6.20 -8.17
C VAL A 81 1.22 7.28 -8.02
N PHE A 82 0.68 7.41 -6.83
CA PHE A 82 -0.28 8.46 -6.51
C PHE A 82 0.09 9.14 -5.18
N GLY A 83 -0.35 10.35 -5.02
CA GLY A 83 -0.13 11.14 -3.82
C GLY A 83 -1.40 11.36 -3.03
N ARG A 84 -1.23 11.41 -1.71
CA ARG A 84 -2.21 11.86 -0.73
C ARG A 84 -1.60 13.05 0.00
N TRP A 85 -2.33 14.14 0.11
CA TRP A 85 -1.76 15.35 0.69
C TRP A 85 -2.74 16.15 1.55
N THR A 86 -2.16 16.80 2.55
CA THR A 86 -2.74 17.85 3.35
C THR A 86 -1.76 19.03 3.35
N GLU A 87 -2.10 20.14 3.98
CA GLU A 87 -1.15 21.28 4.16
C GLU A 87 0.11 20.88 4.94
N GLU A 88 0.00 19.89 5.83
CA GLU A 88 1.08 19.47 6.73
C GLU A 88 1.89 18.32 6.19
N GLU A 89 1.32 17.42 5.39
CA GLU A 89 1.90 16.15 5.02
C GLU A 89 1.56 15.76 3.56
N THR A 90 2.52 15.17 2.88
CA THR A 90 2.30 14.48 1.61
C THR A 90 2.91 13.09 1.67
N VAL A 91 2.12 12.10 1.30
CA VAL A 91 2.55 10.70 1.19
C VAL A 91 2.33 10.22 -0.25
N LEU A 92 3.39 9.70 -0.88
CA LEU A 92 3.30 9.00 -2.15
C LEU A 92 3.11 7.51 -1.89
N VAL A 93 2.19 6.89 -2.62
CA VAL A 93 2.01 5.45 -2.64
C VAL A 93 2.42 4.95 -4.01
N GLY A 94 3.47 4.12 -4.05
CA GLY A 94 3.98 3.50 -5.26
C GLY A 94 3.74 2.00 -5.24
N ILE A 95 3.23 1.44 -6.34
CA ILE A 95 2.96 0.00 -6.47
C ILE A 95 3.48 -0.48 -7.81
N ASN A 96 4.26 -1.56 -7.80
CA ASN A 96 4.74 -2.27 -8.97
C ASN A 96 4.27 -3.74 -8.90
N ILE A 97 3.39 -4.14 -9.81
CA ILE A 97 2.90 -5.52 -9.93
C ILE A 97 3.64 -6.33 -11.00
N ASP A 98 4.70 -5.76 -11.58
CA ASP A 98 5.55 -6.46 -12.54
C ASP A 98 6.62 -7.31 -11.84
N ASP A 99 7.07 -8.36 -12.51
CA ASP A 99 8.19 -9.21 -12.08
C ASP A 99 9.56 -8.56 -12.35
N ASN A 100 9.56 -7.39 -12.98
CA ASN A 100 10.74 -6.59 -13.26
C ASN A 100 10.76 -5.31 -12.43
N GLU A 101 11.98 -4.81 -12.18
CA GLU A 101 12.20 -3.50 -11.62
C GLU A 101 11.66 -2.42 -12.57
N PHE A 102 11.09 -1.37 -12.01
CA PHE A 102 10.55 -0.24 -12.78
C PHE A 102 11.05 1.09 -12.24
N LYS A 103 11.68 1.89 -13.12
CA LYS A 103 12.08 3.25 -12.81
C LYS A 103 10.90 4.20 -13.03
N ALA A 104 10.23 4.58 -11.96
CA ALA A 104 9.13 5.53 -11.99
C ALA A 104 9.69 6.96 -12.06
N GLY A 105 9.54 7.62 -13.21
CA GLY A 105 9.91 9.02 -13.40
C GLY A 105 8.73 9.94 -13.10
N PHE A 106 8.88 10.85 -12.15
CA PHE A 106 7.89 11.87 -11.80
C PHE A 106 8.57 13.01 -11.02
N ASN A 107 7.88 14.14 -10.90
CA ASN A 107 8.25 15.24 -10.01
C ASN A 107 7.22 15.34 -8.89
N ALA A 108 7.65 15.09 -7.67
CA ALA A 108 6.81 15.20 -6.48
C ALA A 108 6.92 16.55 -5.76
N GLY A 109 7.76 17.47 -6.25
CA GLY A 109 8.04 18.73 -5.59
C GLY A 109 8.91 18.60 -4.33
N ALA A 110 9.63 17.49 -4.19
CA ALA A 110 10.58 17.22 -3.11
C ALA A 110 11.70 16.30 -3.63
N ASP A 111 12.88 16.40 -3.06
CA ASP A 111 14.05 15.60 -3.46
C ASP A 111 14.16 14.31 -2.64
N LYS A 112 13.57 14.27 -1.45
CA LYS A 112 13.67 13.15 -0.51
C LYS A 112 12.33 12.77 0.08
N ALA A 113 12.20 11.50 0.41
CA ALA A 113 11.08 10.97 1.16
C ALA A 113 11.55 9.93 2.20
N VAL A 114 10.76 9.73 3.25
CA VAL A 114 10.96 8.64 4.20
C VAL A 114 9.98 7.52 3.87
N ASN A 115 10.50 6.32 3.66
CA ASN A 115 9.68 5.12 3.56
C ASN A 115 9.06 4.82 4.93
N MET A 116 7.74 4.96 5.03
CA MET A 116 7.02 4.85 6.30
C MET A 116 6.99 3.41 6.85
N ILE A 117 7.28 2.40 6.02
CA ILE A 117 7.35 1.00 6.43
C ILE A 117 8.75 0.68 7.00
N THR A 118 9.82 1.13 6.32
CA THR A 118 11.21 0.77 6.71
C THR A 118 11.91 1.85 7.53
N GLY A 119 11.45 3.09 7.48
CA GLY A 119 12.09 4.26 8.08
C GLY A 119 13.27 4.81 7.27
N GLU A 120 13.61 4.21 6.14
CA GLU A 120 14.73 4.63 5.29
C GLU A 120 14.41 5.90 4.52
N THR A 121 15.41 6.77 4.34
CA THR A 121 15.31 7.93 3.46
C THR A 121 15.61 7.51 2.02
N VAL A 122 14.75 7.90 1.10
CA VAL A 122 14.82 7.60 -0.33
C VAL A 122 14.97 8.90 -1.10
N ASP A 123 15.89 8.93 -2.08
CA ASP A 123 15.98 10.02 -3.06
C ASP A 123 14.87 9.86 -4.10
N ILE A 124 14.10 10.93 -4.32
CA ILE A 124 12.97 10.96 -5.26
C ILE A 124 12.99 12.19 -6.17
N ALA A 125 14.12 12.91 -6.25
CA ALA A 125 14.23 14.16 -7.03
C ALA A 125 13.77 14.00 -8.49
N ASN A 126 13.98 12.80 -9.08
CA ASN A 126 13.56 12.46 -10.45
C ASN A 126 12.69 11.19 -10.49
N GLY A 127 11.91 10.94 -9.43
CA GLY A 127 11.21 9.69 -9.20
C GLY A 127 12.08 8.66 -8.47
N PHE A 128 11.70 7.41 -8.47
CA PHE A 128 12.45 6.34 -7.80
C PHE A 128 12.27 4.99 -8.49
N THR A 129 13.16 4.05 -8.17
CA THR A 129 13.10 2.70 -8.69
C THR A 129 12.29 1.80 -7.77
N MET A 130 11.24 1.21 -8.31
CA MET A 130 10.40 0.22 -7.62
C MET A 130 10.89 -1.20 -7.93
N LYS A 131 11.15 -1.99 -6.90
CA LYS A 131 11.49 -3.41 -7.03
C LYS A 131 10.32 -4.20 -7.63
N PRO A 132 10.57 -5.40 -8.17
CA PRO A 132 9.50 -6.30 -8.59
C PRO A 132 8.51 -6.57 -7.45
N ASN A 133 7.21 -6.66 -7.78
CA ASN A 133 6.15 -7.04 -6.85
C ASN A 133 6.21 -6.31 -5.51
N SER A 134 6.35 -4.97 -5.54
CA SER A 134 6.60 -4.15 -4.35
C SER A 134 5.62 -3.00 -4.18
N ALA A 135 5.48 -2.55 -2.94
CA ALA A 135 4.69 -1.38 -2.59
C ALA A 135 5.48 -0.45 -1.63
N TYR A 136 5.24 0.84 -1.75
CA TYR A 136 5.93 1.89 -1.03
C TYR A 136 4.95 2.93 -0.50
N PHE A 137 5.19 3.38 0.73
CA PHE A 137 4.55 4.54 1.35
C PHE A 137 5.65 5.54 1.69
N LEU A 138 5.78 6.58 0.89
CA LEU A 138 6.87 7.54 0.94
C LEU A 138 6.36 8.90 1.42
N ARG A 139 6.66 9.26 2.67
CA ARG A 139 6.35 10.59 3.19
C ARG A 139 7.41 11.57 2.73
N LEU A 140 6.99 12.63 2.03
CA LEU A 140 7.90 13.66 1.54
C LEU A 140 8.58 14.39 2.70
N VAL A 141 9.88 14.65 2.52
CA VAL A 141 10.65 15.55 3.39
C VAL A 141 10.56 16.93 2.78
N LYS A 142 9.97 17.87 3.53
CA LYS A 142 9.88 19.28 3.16
C LYS A 142 11.14 20.02 3.58
#